data_9eee2802a4b3fb8431f9246b010a8d77
#
_entry.id   9eee2802a4b3fb8431f9246b010a8d77
#
_cell.length_a   1.000
_cell.length_b   1.000
_cell.length_c   1.000
_cell.angle_alpha   90.00
_cell.angle_beta   90.00
_cell.angle_gamma   90.00
#
_symmetry.space_group_name_H-M   'P 1'
#
loop_
_entity.id
_entity.type
_entity.pdbx_description
1 polymer ?
#
loop_
_entity_poly.entity_id
_entity_poly.type
_entity_poly.pdbx_seq_one_letter_code
_entity_poly.pdbx_strand_id
1 'polypeptide(L)'
;LPIYMHGEPKTMQTLSMQGSSIQPVAEFLKSHAQALQTTGVGQDRIALDPGVGFGKTVTQNFELLAHQDQLLALGYPLLVGWSRKSSIGAVTGCEVGERMVPSVAAAVLAVERGARIVRVHDVAQTVQALKVWQAAQV
;
A
#
# COMPACT_ATOMS: atom_id res chain seq x y z
N LEU A 1 -5.22 10.21 -7.48
CA LEU A 1 -4.50 9.24 -6.65
C LEU A 1 -3.06 9.07 -7.16
N PRO A 2 -2.07 9.78 -6.60
CA PRO A 2 -0.66 9.46 -6.87
C PRO A 2 -0.33 8.06 -6.37
N ILE A 3 0.21 7.24 -7.27
CA ILE A 3 0.66 5.87 -6.97
C ILE A 3 2.17 5.83 -7.23
N TYR A 4 2.93 5.41 -6.22
CA TYR A 4 4.37 5.22 -6.39
C TYR A 4 4.65 4.00 -7.28
N MET A 5 5.58 4.17 -8.22
CA MET A 5 6.16 3.08 -8.99
C MET A 5 7.63 3.40 -9.24
N HIS A 6 8.51 2.41 -9.02
CA HIS A 6 9.91 2.51 -9.41
C HIS A 6 10.07 2.00 -10.84
N GLY A 7 10.59 2.87 -11.73
CA GLY A 7 10.69 2.58 -13.15
C GLY A 7 9.38 2.75 -13.90
N GLU A 8 9.27 2.13 -15.06
CA GLU A 8 8.08 2.13 -15.92
C GLU A 8 7.30 0.83 -15.79
N PRO A 9 5.99 0.78 -16.16
CA PRO A 9 5.19 -0.44 -16.09
C PRO A 9 5.82 -1.66 -16.76
N LYS A 10 6.57 -1.47 -17.84
CA LYS A 10 7.23 -2.55 -18.59
C LYS A 10 8.47 -3.11 -17.88
N THR A 11 9.13 -2.33 -17.03
CA THR A 11 10.41 -2.67 -16.38
C THR A 11 10.34 -2.79 -14.88
N MET A 12 9.25 -2.34 -14.23
CA MET A 12 9.11 -2.27 -12.77
C MET A 12 9.29 -3.60 -12.05
N GLN A 13 8.99 -4.75 -12.71
CA GLN A 13 9.14 -6.08 -12.12
C GLN A 13 10.55 -6.65 -12.28
N THR A 14 11.37 -6.09 -13.17
CA THR A 14 12.75 -6.54 -13.44
C THR A 14 13.79 -5.60 -12.82
N LEU A 15 13.44 -4.32 -12.59
CA LEU A 15 14.31 -3.30 -12.02
C LEU A 15 13.74 -2.85 -10.67
N SER A 16 14.14 -3.54 -9.60
CA SER A 16 13.77 -3.15 -8.24
C SER A 16 14.59 -1.96 -7.76
N MET A 17 13.99 -1.12 -6.89
CA MET A 17 14.70 -0.03 -6.24
C MET A 17 15.80 -0.57 -5.33
N GLN A 18 16.86 0.22 -5.12
CA GLN A 18 17.96 -0.12 -4.22
C GLN A 18 17.73 0.50 -2.83
N GLY A 19 18.12 -0.22 -1.76
CA GLY A 19 18.05 0.27 -0.38
C GLY A 19 16.64 0.27 0.21
N SER A 20 16.41 1.14 1.21
CA SER A 20 15.12 1.29 1.87
C SER A 20 14.07 1.90 0.94
N SER A 21 12.82 1.43 1.08
CA SER A 21 11.71 1.89 0.25
C SER A 21 10.96 3.10 0.82
N ILE A 22 11.05 3.36 2.14
CA ILE A 22 10.21 4.37 2.81
C ILE A 22 10.49 5.77 2.32
N GLN A 23 11.75 6.20 2.36
CA GLN A 23 12.12 7.59 2.06
C GLN A 23 11.87 7.96 0.60
N PRO A 24 12.30 7.15 -0.40
CA PRO A 24 12.00 7.45 -1.81
C PRO A 24 10.49 7.48 -2.10
N VAL A 25 9.70 6.59 -1.48
CA VAL A 25 8.25 6.58 -1.63
C VAL A 25 7.64 7.85 -1.03
N ALA A 26 8.04 8.24 0.18
CA ALA A 26 7.55 9.45 0.83
C ALA A 26 7.85 10.72 0.00
N GLU A 27 9.08 10.85 -0.50
CA GLU A 27 9.49 11.99 -1.33
C GLU A 27 8.70 12.06 -2.64
N PHE A 28 8.54 10.94 -3.33
CA PHE A 28 7.74 10.85 -4.55
C PHE A 28 6.30 11.27 -4.31
N LEU A 29 5.64 10.69 -3.29
CA LEU A 29 4.24 10.98 -2.98
C LEU A 29 4.05 12.44 -2.58
N LYS A 30 4.94 12.99 -1.77
CA LYS A 30 4.93 14.41 -1.38
C LYS A 30 5.00 15.33 -2.60
N SER A 31 5.97 15.08 -3.48
CA SER A 31 6.18 15.89 -4.70
C SER A 31 4.95 15.85 -5.60
N HIS A 32 4.36 14.67 -5.84
CA HIS A 32 3.19 14.54 -6.69
C HIS A 32 1.92 15.13 -6.08
N ALA A 33 1.74 15.02 -4.75
CA ALA A 33 0.64 15.67 -4.06
C ALA A 33 0.74 17.21 -4.17
N GLN A 34 1.94 17.77 -4.01
CA GLN A 34 2.18 19.20 -4.17
C GLN A 34 1.92 19.65 -5.61
N ALA A 35 2.34 18.88 -6.60
CA ALA A 35 2.08 19.19 -8.02
C ALA A 35 0.58 19.23 -8.31
N LEU A 36 -0.21 18.28 -7.77
CA LEU A 36 -1.67 18.29 -7.91
C LEU A 36 -2.29 19.54 -7.27
N GLN A 37 -1.85 19.94 -6.09
CA GLN A 37 -2.34 21.14 -5.42
C GLN A 37 -2.03 22.41 -6.23
N THR A 38 -0.86 22.49 -6.86
CA THR A 38 -0.48 23.59 -7.73
C THR A 38 -1.40 23.71 -8.94
N THR A 39 -1.99 22.60 -9.41
CA THR A 39 -2.99 22.62 -10.50
C THR A 39 -4.41 22.91 -10.02
N GLY A 40 -4.61 23.21 -8.73
CA GLY A 40 -5.90 23.57 -8.15
C GLY A 40 -6.67 22.40 -7.54
N VAL A 41 -6.07 21.21 -7.41
CA VAL A 41 -6.71 20.08 -6.70
C VAL A 41 -6.62 20.32 -5.19
N GLY A 42 -7.76 20.37 -4.51
CA GLY A 42 -7.81 20.54 -3.05
C GLY A 42 -7.18 19.36 -2.31
N GLN A 43 -6.55 19.61 -1.17
CA GLN A 43 -5.90 18.59 -0.35
C GLN A 43 -6.88 17.47 0.07
N ASP A 44 -8.13 17.83 0.35
CA ASP A 44 -9.23 16.93 0.72
C ASP A 44 -9.65 15.98 -0.40
N ARG A 45 -9.17 16.21 -1.62
CA ARG A 45 -9.44 15.38 -2.81
C ARG A 45 -8.27 14.49 -3.22
N ILE A 46 -7.23 14.41 -2.40
CA ILE A 46 -6.02 13.64 -2.68
C ILE A 46 -5.92 12.48 -1.69
N ALA A 47 -5.73 11.28 -2.21
CA ALA A 47 -5.25 10.11 -1.46
C ALA A 47 -3.96 9.61 -2.09
N LEU A 48 -3.08 9.00 -1.30
CA LEU A 48 -1.76 8.53 -1.74
C LEU A 48 -1.70 7.00 -1.70
N ASP A 49 -1.05 6.39 -2.69
CA ASP A 49 -0.82 4.95 -2.77
C ASP A 49 0.71 4.68 -2.78
N PRO A 50 1.26 3.98 -1.79
CA PRO A 50 2.68 3.66 -1.73
C PRO A 50 3.14 2.65 -2.79
N GLY A 51 2.23 2.10 -3.59
CA GLY A 51 2.55 1.25 -4.73
C GLY A 51 3.15 -0.09 -4.34
N VAL A 52 2.51 -0.82 -3.43
CA VAL A 52 2.92 -2.19 -3.07
C VAL A 52 3.03 -3.05 -4.33
N GLY A 53 4.17 -3.72 -4.52
CA GLY A 53 4.44 -4.57 -5.69
C GLY A 53 4.93 -3.84 -6.94
N PHE A 54 5.05 -2.52 -6.92
CA PHE A 54 5.49 -1.74 -8.07
C PHE A 54 6.99 -1.38 -7.96
N GLY A 55 7.84 -2.18 -8.60
CA GLY A 55 9.28 -1.95 -8.64
C GLY A 55 10.02 -2.16 -7.31
N LYS A 56 9.48 -2.98 -6.42
CA LYS A 56 10.05 -3.27 -5.09
C LYS A 56 10.26 -4.76 -4.89
N THR A 57 11.26 -5.11 -4.10
CA THR A 57 11.46 -6.50 -3.63
C THR A 57 10.38 -6.87 -2.60
N VAL A 58 10.27 -8.16 -2.30
CA VAL A 58 9.38 -8.66 -1.23
C VAL A 58 9.70 -7.99 0.09
N THR A 59 10.99 -7.91 0.45
CA THR A 59 11.45 -7.26 1.68
C THR A 59 11.05 -5.78 1.74
N GLN A 60 11.24 -5.05 0.64
CA GLN A 60 10.87 -3.63 0.56
C GLN A 60 9.35 -3.40 0.66
N ASN A 61 8.55 -4.30 0.10
CA ASN A 61 7.10 -4.22 0.25
C ASN A 61 6.67 -4.42 1.72
N PHE A 62 7.24 -5.39 2.42
CA PHE A 62 6.95 -5.60 3.85
C PHE A 62 7.55 -4.52 4.74
N GLU A 63 8.68 -3.92 4.37
CA GLU A 63 9.21 -2.73 5.03
C GLU A 63 8.23 -1.55 4.94
N LEU A 64 7.62 -1.33 3.76
CA LEU A 64 6.57 -0.33 3.60
C LEU A 64 5.37 -0.61 4.51
N LEU A 65 4.95 -1.86 4.65
CA LEU A 65 3.86 -2.21 5.56
C LEU A 65 4.26 -1.98 7.02
N ALA A 66 5.47 -2.41 7.41
CA ALA A 66 5.96 -2.27 8.78
C ALA A 66 6.05 -0.81 9.24
N HIS A 67 6.45 0.08 8.33
CA HIS A 67 6.68 1.51 8.59
C HIS A 67 5.70 2.43 7.88
N GLN A 68 4.54 1.92 7.48
CA GLN A 68 3.51 2.66 6.75
C GLN A 68 3.04 3.92 7.48
N ASP A 69 3.04 3.89 8.81
CA ASP A 69 2.69 5.01 9.68
C ASP A 69 3.55 6.25 9.40
N GLN A 70 4.80 6.10 8.97
CA GLN A 70 5.66 7.22 8.60
C GLN A 70 5.10 8.01 7.40
N LEU A 71 4.34 7.39 6.52
CA LEU A 71 3.71 8.07 5.39
C LEU A 71 2.52 8.93 5.81
N LEU A 72 1.95 8.71 7.00
CA LEU A 72 0.86 9.52 7.54
C LEU A 72 1.30 10.96 7.81
N ALA A 73 2.58 11.20 8.06
CA ALA A 73 3.15 12.54 8.25
C ALA A 73 3.01 13.44 7.02
N LEU A 74 2.73 12.87 5.83
CA LEU A 74 2.45 13.63 4.62
C LEU A 74 1.10 14.36 4.67
N GLY A 75 0.18 13.97 5.57
CA GLY A 75 -1.09 14.65 5.81
C GLY A 75 -2.23 14.26 4.85
N TYR A 76 -2.11 13.12 4.16
CA TYR A 76 -3.14 12.60 3.24
C TYR A 76 -3.59 11.20 3.64
N PRO A 77 -4.83 10.81 3.32
CA PRO A 77 -5.26 9.43 3.49
C PRO A 77 -4.46 8.49 2.57
N LEU A 78 -4.11 7.32 3.11
CA LEU A 78 -3.43 6.27 2.35
C LEU A 78 -4.43 5.26 1.81
N LEU A 79 -4.28 4.94 0.50
CA LEU A 79 -4.89 3.79 -0.14
C LEU A 79 -3.83 2.72 -0.33
N VAL A 80 -4.10 1.49 0.08
CA VAL A 80 -3.14 0.40 0.00
C VAL A 80 -3.77 -0.84 -0.65
N GLY A 81 -3.06 -1.48 -1.55
CA GLY A 81 -3.52 -2.68 -2.26
C GLY A 81 -2.54 -3.83 -2.12
N TRP A 82 -2.80 -4.77 -1.21
CA TRP A 82 -2.01 -5.99 -1.01
C TRP A 82 -2.58 -7.21 -1.70
N SER A 83 -3.87 -7.19 -2.03
CA SER A 83 -4.66 -8.35 -2.41
C SER A 83 -4.04 -9.16 -3.55
N ARG A 84 -3.80 -10.45 -3.28
CA ARG A 84 -3.31 -11.50 -4.17
C ARG A 84 -1.93 -11.22 -4.81
N LYS A 85 -1.19 -10.23 -4.32
CA LYS A 85 0.12 -9.85 -4.87
C LYS A 85 1.19 -10.91 -4.63
N SER A 86 2.22 -10.88 -5.48
CA SER A 86 3.32 -11.85 -5.46
C SER A 86 4.08 -11.88 -4.12
N SER A 87 4.21 -10.72 -3.44
CA SER A 87 4.83 -10.65 -2.12
C SER A 87 4.09 -11.49 -1.07
N ILE A 88 2.75 -11.59 -1.16
CA ILE A 88 1.94 -12.48 -0.32
C ILE A 88 2.29 -13.95 -0.62
N GLY A 89 2.33 -14.32 -1.90
CA GLY A 89 2.71 -15.67 -2.31
C GLY A 89 4.12 -16.05 -1.86
N ALA A 90 5.06 -15.11 -1.96
CA ALA A 90 6.46 -15.34 -1.58
C ALA A 90 6.65 -15.71 -0.09
N VAL A 91 5.88 -15.08 0.81
CA VAL A 91 6.02 -15.34 2.25
C VAL A 91 5.12 -16.47 2.75
N THR A 92 4.05 -16.82 2.02
CA THR A 92 3.10 -17.84 2.44
C THR A 92 3.24 -19.16 1.70
N GLY A 93 3.90 -19.16 0.54
CA GLY A 93 3.93 -20.29 -0.38
C GLY A 93 2.61 -20.51 -1.15
N CYS A 94 1.62 -19.62 -0.99
CA CYS A 94 0.33 -19.76 -1.63
C CYS A 94 0.34 -19.41 -3.12
N GLU A 95 -0.27 -20.25 -3.93
CA GLU A 95 -0.63 -19.91 -5.31
C GLU A 95 -1.63 -18.75 -5.35
N VAL A 96 -1.73 -18.08 -6.50
CA VAL A 96 -2.54 -16.85 -6.62
C VAL A 96 -4.01 -17.06 -6.22
N GLY A 97 -4.59 -18.22 -6.50
CA GLY A 97 -5.97 -18.58 -6.16
C GLY A 97 -6.20 -18.85 -4.66
N GLU A 98 -5.13 -19.07 -3.90
CA GLU A 98 -5.18 -19.41 -2.47
C GLU A 98 -4.82 -18.23 -1.56
N ARG A 99 -4.59 -17.04 -2.11
CA ARG A 99 -4.09 -15.86 -1.38
C ARG A 99 -5.19 -15.05 -0.69
N MET A 100 -6.42 -15.53 -0.58
CA MET A 100 -7.51 -14.78 0.06
C MET A 100 -7.20 -14.49 1.53
N VAL A 101 -6.96 -15.51 2.33
CA VAL A 101 -6.70 -15.36 3.77
C VAL A 101 -5.50 -14.44 4.05
N PRO A 102 -4.31 -14.67 3.49
CA PRO A 102 -3.18 -13.79 3.73
C PRO A 102 -3.38 -12.38 3.14
N SER A 103 -4.17 -12.21 2.09
CA SER A 103 -4.54 -10.88 1.56
C SER A 103 -5.41 -10.10 2.55
N VAL A 104 -6.38 -10.77 3.18
CA VAL A 104 -7.21 -10.18 4.23
C VAL A 104 -6.37 -9.80 5.44
N ALA A 105 -5.45 -10.66 5.86
CA ALA A 105 -4.52 -10.36 6.95
C ALA A 105 -3.67 -9.10 6.65
N ALA A 106 -3.11 -9.00 5.44
CA ALA A 106 -2.35 -7.84 5.03
C ALA A 106 -3.21 -6.56 5.00
N ALA A 107 -4.48 -6.64 4.59
CA ALA A 107 -5.40 -5.51 4.62
C ALA A 107 -5.66 -5.02 6.05
N VAL A 108 -5.89 -5.94 7.02
CA VAL A 108 -6.06 -5.59 8.43
C VAL A 108 -4.80 -4.93 8.99
N LEU A 109 -3.62 -5.49 8.71
CA LEU A 109 -2.35 -4.90 9.13
C LEU A 109 -2.13 -3.50 8.53
N ALA A 110 -2.54 -3.29 7.29
CA ALA A 110 -2.44 -1.97 6.65
C ALA A 110 -3.37 -0.95 7.33
N VAL A 111 -4.60 -1.34 7.68
CA VAL A 111 -5.55 -0.48 8.40
C VAL A 111 -5.04 -0.18 9.81
N GLU A 112 -4.51 -1.15 10.53
CA GLU A 112 -3.89 -0.98 11.84
C GLU A 112 -2.76 0.07 11.80
N ARG A 113 -2.05 0.15 10.68
CA ARG A 113 -0.97 1.12 10.43
C ARG A 113 -1.43 2.36 9.66
N GLY A 114 -2.72 2.68 9.72
CA GLY A 114 -3.28 3.96 9.31
C GLY A 114 -3.80 4.04 7.88
N ALA A 115 -3.86 2.96 7.10
CA ALA A 115 -4.55 2.99 5.82
C ALA A 115 -6.04 3.31 6.01
N ARG A 116 -6.57 4.20 5.20
CA ARG A 116 -7.99 4.59 5.22
C ARG A 116 -8.79 3.91 4.11
N ILE A 117 -8.12 3.47 3.08
CA ILE A 117 -8.72 2.78 1.93
C ILE A 117 -7.89 1.54 1.64
N VAL A 118 -8.53 0.40 1.51
CA VAL A 118 -7.89 -0.84 1.06
C VAL A 118 -8.55 -1.31 -0.23
N ARG A 119 -7.71 -1.57 -1.25
CA ARG A 119 -8.16 -2.13 -2.52
C ARG A 119 -7.99 -3.64 -2.50
N VAL A 120 -9.09 -4.35 -2.60
CA VAL A 120 -9.14 -5.80 -2.39
C VAL A 120 -10.00 -6.51 -3.45
N HIS A 121 -9.74 -7.81 -3.68
CA HIS A 121 -10.60 -8.67 -4.49
C HIS A 121 -11.72 -9.29 -3.65
N ASP A 122 -11.44 -9.66 -2.40
CA ASP A 122 -12.33 -10.42 -1.51
C ASP A 122 -12.99 -9.45 -0.51
N VAL A 123 -13.93 -8.63 -1.01
CA VAL A 123 -14.51 -7.50 -0.25
C VAL A 123 -15.27 -7.98 0.98
N ALA A 124 -16.14 -9.00 0.84
CA ALA A 124 -16.96 -9.47 1.96
C ALA A 124 -16.11 -9.98 3.13
N GLN A 125 -15.07 -10.77 2.84
CA GLN A 125 -14.15 -11.32 3.83
C GLN A 125 -13.31 -10.22 4.49
N THR A 126 -12.85 -9.26 3.69
CA THR A 126 -12.09 -8.10 4.22
C THR A 126 -12.96 -7.26 5.15
N VAL A 127 -14.22 -7.00 4.78
CA VAL A 127 -15.16 -6.24 5.63
C VAL A 127 -15.41 -6.97 6.95
N GLN A 128 -15.60 -8.29 6.94
CA GLN A 128 -15.76 -9.08 8.16
C GLN A 128 -14.54 -8.96 9.08
N ALA A 129 -13.33 -9.09 8.53
CA ALA A 129 -12.10 -8.95 9.29
C ALA A 129 -11.91 -7.54 9.87
N LEU A 130 -12.24 -6.50 9.10
CA LEU A 130 -12.16 -5.11 9.57
C LEU A 130 -13.20 -4.78 10.66
N LYS A 131 -14.37 -5.43 10.67
CA LYS A 131 -15.33 -5.32 11.78
C LYS A 131 -14.75 -5.87 13.09
N VAL A 132 -14.02 -6.99 13.02
CA VAL A 132 -13.32 -7.55 14.20
C VAL A 132 -12.23 -6.58 14.68
N TRP A 133 -11.41 -6.08 13.75
CA TRP A 133 -10.40 -5.07 14.06
C TRP A 133 -11.04 -3.83 14.73
N GLN A 134 -12.12 -3.31 14.16
CA GLN A 134 -12.81 -2.12 14.69
C GLN A 134 -13.36 -2.37 16.12
N ALA A 135 -13.92 -3.55 16.37
CA ALA A 135 -14.43 -3.92 17.69
C ALA A 135 -13.32 -4.00 18.76
N ALA A 136 -12.07 -4.25 18.35
CA ALA A 136 -10.91 -4.29 19.22
C ALA A 136 -10.30 -2.91 19.54
N GLN A 137 -10.79 -1.84 18.90
CA GLN A 137 -10.30 -0.46 19.12
C GLN A 137 -11.07 0.22 20.29
N VAL A 138 -11.07 -0.38 21.44
CA VAL A 138 -11.73 0.14 22.66
C VAL A 138 -10.81 0.98 23.51
#